data_b6117d64177c4fa46ddd6b649ec2b2d3
#
_entry.id   b6117d64177c4fa46ddd6b649ec2b2d3
#
_cell.length_a   1.000
_cell.length_b   1.000
_cell.length_c   1.000
_cell.angle_alpha   90.00
_cell.angle_beta   90.00
_cell.angle_gamma   90.00
#
_symmetry.space_group_name_H-M   'P 1'
#
loop_
_entity.id
_entity.type
_entity.pdbx_description
1 polymer ?
#
loop_
_entity_poly.entity_id
_entity_poly.type
_entity_poly.pdbx_seq_one_letter_code
_entity_poly.pdbx_strand_id
1 'polypeptide(L)'
;MTIYMRRVSIESMEKEVIGEAIRSGARIHADSIRTDSIRTEKIGVERISATPIAVEKMSAERINTRPIVTLPTIPATMRAAVYRGENDVRVETVPVPLDADGRIGTGEVLVRIDTCGICGTDLKKIHSGSHSAPRIFGHEMAGTVAMVGEGVNGFAIGDRVMAYHHIPCGQCYYCRKQTFAQCETYKKVGCTAGFAPAGGGFAEYIRVADWIVGREGKTAGLIKIPDDIPFEQASFIEPVNTCYKAVRLLGLQADEMVLVMGQGPIGILLAALARRTGARVLTSDLYPERHAIAAKFGLDRPLDARGDVVAAAKAATEGRGADVAMVAVGADALIRTAMEAIRPGGRVMLFASTQHGEAGFDPAAVCMDEKTLMGSYSSSVTINDEVARLVFEGYRDGSFDLTRLISHRFALEDAVAAIDLASHPQADSMKIVIKP
;
A
#
# COMPACT_ATOMS: atom_id res chain seq x y z
N MET A 1 -46.35 24.84 19.72
CA MET A 1 -46.46 23.38 19.49
C MET A 1 -45.44 22.71 20.41
N THR A 2 -45.88 21.93 21.40
CA THR A 2 -45.01 21.34 22.43
C THR A 2 -44.71 19.90 21.98
N ILE A 3 -43.45 19.61 21.73
CA ILE A 3 -43.02 18.25 21.32
C ILE A 3 -42.50 17.50 22.55
N TYR A 4 -43.05 16.30 22.83
CA TYR A 4 -42.57 15.38 23.84
C TYR A 4 -41.65 14.34 23.20
N MET A 5 -40.41 14.18 23.70
CA MET A 5 -39.47 13.16 23.22
C MET A 5 -39.35 11.95 24.15
N ARG A 6 -39.43 10.74 23.59
CA ARG A 6 -39.03 9.47 24.23
C ARG A 6 -37.54 9.18 23.89
N ARG A 7 -36.88 8.50 24.82
CA ARG A 7 -35.45 8.14 24.73
C ARG A 7 -35.09 7.37 23.45
N VAL A 8 -34.28 7.98 22.56
CA VAL A 8 -33.64 7.37 21.37
C VAL A 8 -32.18 7.79 21.38
N SER A 9 -31.27 7.04 20.75
CA SER A 9 -29.84 7.35 20.77
C SER A 9 -29.53 8.73 20.17
N ILE A 10 -28.52 9.40 20.69
CA ILE A 10 -28.20 10.81 20.39
C ILE A 10 -28.06 11.05 18.86
N GLU A 11 -27.46 10.12 18.12
CA GLU A 11 -27.27 10.28 16.66
C GLU A 11 -28.58 10.20 15.83
N SER A 12 -29.58 9.46 16.28
CA SER A 12 -30.86 9.39 15.55
C SER A 12 -31.76 10.60 15.88
N MET A 13 -31.55 11.23 17.05
CA MET A 13 -32.24 12.44 17.44
C MET A 13 -31.76 13.69 16.70
N GLU A 14 -30.44 13.81 16.43
CA GLU A 14 -29.91 14.97 15.74
C GLU A 14 -30.41 15.07 14.30
N LYS A 15 -30.51 13.94 13.58
CA LYS A 15 -30.98 13.92 12.19
C LYS A 15 -32.46 14.22 12.04
N GLU A 16 -33.29 13.79 12.99
CA GLU A 16 -34.74 13.97 12.94
C GLU A 16 -35.16 15.39 13.36
N VAL A 17 -34.53 15.91 14.42
CA VAL A 17 -34.80 17.27 14.95
C VAL A 17 -34.27 18.35 13.99
N ILE A 18 -33.09 18.17 13.40
CA ILE A 18 -32.55 19.10 12.42
C ILE A 18 -33.38 19.06 11.14
N GLY A 19 -33.80 17.89 10.67
CA GLY A 19 -34.66 17.74 9.50
C GLY A 19 -36.05 18.39 9.67
N GLU A 20 -36.62 18.37 10.86
CA GLU A 20 -37.93 19.00 11.14
C GLU A 20 -37.80 20.52 11.35
N ALA A 21 -36.72 20.98 11.99
CA ALA A 21 -36.42 22.40 12.14
C ALA A 21 -36.18 23.10 10.79
N ILE A 22 -35.48 22.46 9.87
CA ILE A 22 -35.24 22.98 8.53
C ILE A 22 -36.56 23.09 7.73
N ARG A 23 -37.47 22.13 7.88
CA ARG A 23 -38.78 22.14 7.22
C ARG A 23 -39.74 23.15 7.78
N SER A 24 -39.61 23.50 9.07
CA SER A 24 -40.50 24.44 9.79
C SER A 24 -39.96 25.90 9.83
N GLY A 25 -38.74 26.17 9.39
CA GLY A 25 -38.10 27.48 9.40
C GLY A 25 -37.75 27.99 10.81
N ALA A 26 -37.54 27.10 11.79
CA ALA A 26 -37.18 27.48 13.16
C ALA A 26 -35.66 27.51 13.40
N ARG A 27 -35.16 28.44 14.21
CA ARG A 27 -33.77 28.51 14.68
C ARG A 27 -33.62 27.81 16.02
N ILE A 28 -32.54 27.01 16.16
CA ILE A 28 -32.17 26.36 17.42
C ILE A 28 -30.91 27.08 17.96
N HIS A 29 -30.94 27.52 19.22
CA HIS A 29 -29.76 28.06 19.92
C HIS A 29 -28.97 26.93 20.58
N ALA A 30 -27.65 26.88 20.33
CA ALA A 30 -26.74 25.80 20.72
C ALA A 30 -26.22 25.88 22.18
N ASP A 31 -26.53 26.94 22.93
CA ASP A 31 -25.87 27.21 24.22
C ASP A 31 -26.51 26.49 25.44
N SER A 32 -27.53 25.64 25.28
CA SER A 32 -28.28 25.05 26.39
C SER A 32 -28.11 23.52 26.56
N ILE A 33 -27.16 22.88 25.84
CA ILE A 33 -26.96 21.43 26.00
C ILE A 33 -25.69 21.16 26.84
N ARG A 34 -25.86 20.96 28.15
CA ARG A 34 -24.88 20.33 29.04
C ARG A 34 -25.27 18.89 29.36
N THR A 35 -24.27 18.01 29.29
CA THR A 35 -24.44 16.55 29.24
C THR A 35 -24.72 15.81 30.55
N ASP A 36 -25.07 16.46 31.66
CA ASP A 36 -25.09 15.79 32.96
C ASP A 36 -26.44 15.76 33.71
N SER A 37 -27.53 16.20 33.16
CA SER A 37 -28.84 15.88 33.74
C SER A 37 -29.98 16.37 32.83
N ILE A 38 -30.79 15.45 32.34
CA ILE A 38 -32.01 15.79 31.59
C ILE A 38 -33.10 16.19 32.60
N ARG A 39 -33.26 17.49 32.85
CA ARG A 39 -34.52 18.05 33.36
C ARG A 39 -35.35 18.49 32.15
N THR A 40 -36.62 18.13 32.15
CA THR A 40 -37.59 18.58 31.16
C THR A 40 -37.84 20.06 31.30
N GLU A 41 -37.20 20.90 30.50
CA GLU A 41 -37.53 22.31 30.36
C GLU A 41 -38.26 22.55 29.04
N LYS A 42 -39.25 23.46 29.10
CA LYS A 42 -40.06 23.87 27.96
C LYS A 42 -39.22 24.74 27.04
N ILE A 43 -39.04 24.32 25.79
CA ILE A 43 -38.40 25.15 24.74
C ILE A 43 -39.50 26.04 24.13
N GLY A 44 -39.36 27.35 24.35
CA GLY A 44 -40.23 28.34 23.71
C GLY A 44 -39.82 28.61 22.26
N VAL A 45 -40.77 28.60 21.34
CA VAL A 45 -40.55 28.96 19.94
C VAL A 45 -41.15 30.35 19.71
N GLU A 46 -40.31 31.37 19.45
CA GLU A 46 -40.77 32.70 19.01
C GLU A 46 -41.03 32.70 17.49
N ARG A 47 -42.18 33.22 17.10
CA ARG A 47 -42.54 33.47 15.72
C ARG A 47 -41.81 34.73 15.24
N ILE A 48 -40.95 34.59 14.25
CA ILE A 48 -40.29 35.71 13.55
C ILE A 48 -41.17 36.08 12.34
N SER A 49 -41.58 37.35 12.26
CA SER A 49 -42.26 37.88 11.11
C SER A 49 -41.30 37.94 9.91
N ALA A 50 -41.75 37.41 8.75
CA ALA A 50 -40.97 37.40 7.54
C ALA A 50 -40.90 38.79 6.92
N THR A 51 -39.75 39.39 6.92
CA THR A 51 -39.39 40.46 5.97
C THR A 51 -38.86 39.80 4.68
N PRO A 52 -39.25 40.26 3.51
CA PRO A 52 -38.76 39.67 2.26
C PRO A 52 -37.27 39.88 2.11
N ILE A 53 -36.50 38.82 2.12
CA ILE A 53 -35.10 38.87 1.76
C ILE A 53 -35.02 39.00 0.25
N ALA A 54 -34.40 40.07 -0.22
CA ALA A 54 -34.08 40.26 -1.65
C ALA A 54 -33.19 39.06 -2.07
N VAL A 55 -33.67 38.29 -3.05
CA VAL A 55 -32.86 37.25 -3.69
C VAL A 55 -31.88 37.99 -4.63
N GLU A 56 -30.70 38.29 -4.09
CA GLU A 56 -29.57 38.58 -4.98
C GLU A 56 -29.33 37.36 -5.87
N LYS A 57 -29.26 37.61 -7.18
CA LYS A 57 -28.92 36.60 -8.18
C LYS A 57 -27.58 35.99 -7.81
N MET A 58 -27.60 34.83 -7.18
CA MET A 58 -26.41 33.97 -7.12
C MET A 58 -26.03 33.66 -8.57
N SER A 59 -24.90 34.21 -8.98
CA SER A 59 -24.24 33.82 -10.23
C SER A 59 -24.08 32.29 -10.18
N ALA A 60 -24.43 31.62 -11.26
CA ALA A 60 -24.25 30.20 -11.43
C ALA A 60 -22.73 29.90 -11.29
N GLU A 61 -22.26 29.71 -10.06
CA GLU A 61 -20.98 29.10 -9.81
C GLU A 61 -21.03 27.71 -10.41
N ARG A 62 -20.06 27.49 -11.28
CA ARG A 62 -19.83 26.31 -12.09
C ARG A 62 -20.22 25.05 -11.34
N ILE A 63 -21.34 24.47 -11.71
CA ILE A 63 -21.58 23.06 -11.46
C ILE A 63 -20.43 22.37 -12.17
N ASN A 64 -19.48 21.89 -11.39
CA ASN A 64 -18.36 21.09 -11.91
C ASN A 64 -18.96 19.76 -12.34
N THR A 65 -19.61 19.77 -13.52
CA THR A 65 -20.05 18.56 -14.19
C THR A 65 -18.76 17.85 -14.61
N ARG A 66 -18.28 16.94 -13.76
CA ARG A 66 -17.35 15.92 -14.26
C ARG A 66 -17.99 15.39 -15.54
N PRO A 67 -17.26 15.35 -16.67
CA PRO A 67 -17.79 14.76 -17.88
C PRO A 67 -18.30 13.38 -17.52
N ILE A 68 -19.51 13.03 -17.99
CA ILE A 68 -20.05 11.67 -17.87
C ILE A 68 -19.04 10.81 -18.63
N VAL A 69 -18.13 10.18 -17.88
CA VAL A 69 -17.22 9.18 -18.43
C VAL A 69 -18.12 7.98 -18.70
N THR A 70 -18.61 7.87 -19.94
CA THR A 70 -19.17 6.62 -20.44
C THR A 70 -18.02 5.63 -20.45
N LEU A 71 -17.91 4.82 -19.38
CA LEU A 71 -16.94 3.74 -19.38
C LEU A 71 -17.29 2.80 -20.55
N PRO A 72 -16.28 2.33 -21.28
CA PRO A 72 -16.51 1.35 -22.33
C PRO A 72 -17.24 0.16 -21.74
N THR A 73 -18.16 -0.42 -22.48
CA THR A 73 -18.87 -1.65 -22.10
C THR A 73 -17.85 -2.69 -21.67
N ILE A 74 -18.02 -3.25 -20.48
CA ILE A 74 -17.11 -4.28 -19.97
C ILE A 74 -17.22 -5.49 -20.89
N PRO A 75 -16.10 -5.97 -21.48
CA PRO A 75 -16.12 -7.12 -22.35
C PRO A 75 -16.42 -8.40 -21.58
N ALA A 76 -16.88 -9.46 -22.23
CA ALA A 76 -17.09 -10.75 -21.62
C ALA A 76 -15.76 -11.45 -21.26
N THR A 77 -14.71 -11.15 -22.00
CA THR A 77 -13.37 -11.73 -21.84
C THR A 77 -12.32 -10.63 -21.76
N MET A 78 -11.19 -10.94 -21.15
CA MET A 78 -10.04 -10.07 -20.98
C MET A 78 -8.74 -10.84 -21.25
N ARG A 79 -7.64 -10.13 -21.46
CA ARG A 79 -6.30 -10.73 -21.47
C ARG A 79 -5.72 -10.76 -20.07
N ALA A 80 -4.93 -11.80 -19.80
CA ALA A 80 -4.23 -11.95 -18.54
C ALA A 80 -2.95 -12.80 -18.72
N ALA A 81 -1.92 -12.52 -17.92
CA ALA A 81 -0.76 -13.39 -17.78
C ALA A 81 -1.07 -14.49 -16.76
N VAL A 82 -1.42 -15.66 -17.27
CA VAL A 82 -1.90 -16.82 -16.50
C VAL A 82 -0.75 -17.74 -16.15
N TYR A 83 -0.54 -17.97 -14.87
CA TYR A 83 0.35 -19.00 -14.36
C TYR A 83 -0.29 -20.38 -14.53
N ARG A 84 0.40 -21.27 -15.21
CA ARG A 84 -0.03 -22.66 -15.53
C ARG A 84 0.75 -23.73 -14.79
N GLY A 85 1.84 -23.34 -14.12
CA GLY A 85 2.71 -24.23 -13.36
C GLY A 85 4.09 -23.62 -13.18
N GLU A 86 5.02 -24.39 -12.63
CA GLU A 86 6.40 -23.95 -12.42
C GLU A 86 7.02 -23.45 -13.73
N ASN A 87 7.52 -22.20 -13.72
CA ASN A 87 8.11 -21.52 -14.88
C ASN A 87 7.20 -21.41 -16.12
N ASP A 88 5.90 -21.63 -15.97
CA ASP A 88 4.94 -21.57 -17.08
C ASP A 88 3.92 -20.44 -16.84
N VAL A 89 4.15 -19.30 -17.50
CA VAL A 89 3.23 -18.17 -17.55
C VAL A 89 2.91 -17.88 -19.01
N ARG A 90 1.61 -17.72 -19.32
CA ARG A 90 1.13 -17.50 -20.70
C ARG A 90 0.17 -16.31 -20.72
N VAL A 91 0.25 -15.48 -21.75
CA VAL A 91 -0.79 -14.48 -21.99
C VAL A 91 -1.97 -15.15 -22.70
N GLU A 92 -3.12 -15.13 -22.06
CA GLU A 92 -4.32 -15.83 -22.51
C GLU A 92 -5.53 -14.91 -22.45
N THR A 93 -6.55 -15.25 -23.26
CA THR A 93 -7.90 -14.69 -23.14
C THR A 93 -8.70 -15.50 -22.14
N VAL A 94 -9.19 -14.84 -21.09
CA VAL A 94 -9.94 -15.45 -19.99
C VAL A 94 -11.22 -14.65 -19.72
N PRO A 95 -12.25 -15.23 -19.07
CA PRO A 95 -13.43 -14.46 -18.70
C PRO A 95 -13.07 -13.29 -17.77
N VAL A 96 -13.73 -12.15 -17.96
CA VAL A 96 -13.71 -11.08 -16.93
C VAL A 96 -14.37 -11.65 -15.65
N PRO A 97 -13.85 -11.36 -14.45
CA PRO A 97 -14.28 -12.00 -13.21
C PRO A 97 -15.65 -11.45 -12.73
N LEU A 98 -16.68 -11.68 -13.54
CA LEU A 98 -18.08 -11.37 -13.26
C LEU A 98 -18.87 -12.66 -13.04
N ASP A 99 -20.05 -12.51 -12.45
CA ASP A 99 -21.01 -13.59 -12.33
C ASP A 99 -21.62 -13.96 -13.71
N ALA A 100 -22.35 -15.05 -13.80
CA ALA A 100 -22.91 -15.54 -15.06
C ALA A 100 -23.87 -14.57 -15.75
N ASP A 101 -24.49 -13.66 -15.00
CA ASP A 101 -25.36 -12.60 -15.49
C ASP A 101 -24.62 -11.26 -15.78
N GLY A 102 -23.28 -11.28 -15.77
CA GLY A 102 -22.44 -10.11 -16.07
C GLY A 102 -22.39 -9.08 -14.94
N ARG A 103 -22.67 -9.49 -13.70
CA ARG A 103 -22.65 -8.63 -12.51
C ARG A 103 -21.45 -8.90 -11.64
N ILE A 104 -21.22 -7.98 -10.69
CA ILE A 104 -20.27 -8.17 -9.60
C ILE A 104 -21.03 -8.41 -8.30
N GLY A 105 -20.43 -9.18 -7.38
CA GLY A 105 -21.05 -9.55 -6.11
C GLY A 105 -21.28 -8.36 -5.18
N THR A 106 -22.16 -8.56 -4.18
CA THR A 106 -22.44 -7.58 -3.13
C THR A 106 -21.16 -7.22 -2.37
N GLY A 107 -20.90 -5.93 -2.20
CA GLY A 107 -19.72 -5.42 -1.50
C GLY A 107 -18.42 -5.46 -2.31
N GLU A 108 -18.45 -5.95 -3.54
CA GLU A 108 -17.27 -6.11 -4.41
C GLU A 108 -17.14 -4.96 -5.41
N VAL A 109 -15.92 -4.81 -5.95
CA VAL A 109 -15.62 -3.80 -6.97
C VAL A 109 -14.82 -4.45 -8.10
N LEU A 110 -15.20 -4.17 -9.36
CA LEU A 110 -14.37 -4.49 -10.51
C LEU A 110 -13.47 -3.30 -10.82
N VAL A 111 -12.17 -3.55 -10.92
CA VAL A 111 -11.17 -2.53 -11.25
C VAL A 111 -10.53 -2.88 -12.59
N ARG A 112 -10.54 -1.93 -13.52
CA ARG A 112 -9.70 -1.98 -14.72
C ARG A 112 -8.31 -1.52 -14.35
N ILE A 113 -7.33 -2.40 -14.53
CA ILE A 113 -5.94 -2.11 -14.18
C ILE A 113 -5.32 -1.16 -15.21
N ASP A 114 -4.57 -0.18 -14.73
CA ASP A 114 -3.71 0.68 -15.53
C ASP A 114 -2.25 0.24 -15.43
N THR A 115 -1.81 -0.12 -14.23
CA THR A 115 -0.40 -0.45 -13.95
C THR A 115 -0.31 -1.49 -12.86
N CYS A 116 0.55 -2.49 -13.05
CA CYS A 116 0.93 -3.44 -12.02
C CYS A 116 2.44 -3.67 -12.01
N GLY A 117 3.08 -3.45 -10.85
CA GLY A 117 4.50 -3.75 -10.65
C GLY A 117 4.78 -5.24 -10.50
N ILE A 118 5.93 -5.70 -11.04
CA ILE A 118 6.43 -7.05 -10.79
C ILE A 118 7.23 -7.04 -9.49
N CYS A 119 6.89 -7.95 -8.58
CA CYS A 119 7.55 -8.16 -7.30
C CYS A 119 8.38 -9.43 -7.29
N GLY A 120 9.48 -9.46 -6.56
CA GLY A 120 10.26 -10.68 -6.32
C GLY A 120 9.42 -11.83 -5.71
N THR A 121 8.34 -11.50 -5.00
CA THR A 121 7.39 -12.49 -4.48
C THR A 121 6.61 -13.18 -5.60
N ASP A 122 6.24 -12.48 -6.67
CA ASP A 122 5.59 -13.09 -7.84
C ASP A 122 6.55 -14.05 -8.54
N LEU A 123 7.80 -13.61 -8.76
CA LEU A 123 8.85 -14.42 -9.38
C LEU A 123 9.12 -15.70 -8.57
N LYS A 124 9.25 -15.57 -7.23
CA LYS A 124 9.42 -16.72 -6.35
C LYS A 124 8.29 -17.73 -6.49
N LYS A 125 7.03 -17.28 -6.55
CA LYS A 125 5.87 -18.15 -6.72
C LYS A 125 5.86 -18.85 -8.08
N ILE A 126 6.24 -18.13 -9.14
CA ILE A 126 6.34 -18.65 -10.51
C ILE A 126 7.41 -19.74 -10.59
N HIS A 127 8.60 -19.48 -10.02
CA HIS A 127 9.74 -20.40 -10.14
C HIS A 127 9.70 -21.59 -9.17
N SER A 128 9.02 -21.46 -8.03
CA SER A 128 8.98 -22.55 -7.03
C SER A 128 7.90 -23.60 -7.28
N GLY A 129 6.98 -23.40 -8.21
CA GLY A 129 5.84 -24.28 -8.39
C GLY A 129 4.92 -24.43 -7.17
N SER A 130 5.07 -23.55 -6.16
CA SER A 130 4.43 -23.70 -4.85
C SER A 130 2.93 -23.41 -4.84
N HIS A 131 2.38 -22.97 -5.94
CA HIS A 131 0.97 -22.60 -6.07
C HIS A 131 0.26 -23.48 -7.09
N SER A 132 -0.98 -23.87 -6.78
CA SER A 132 -1.84 -24.55 -7.75
C SER A 132 -2.19 -23.65 -8.92
N ALA A 133 -2.11 -24.17 -10.14
CA ALA A 133 -2.59 -23.50 -11.35
C ALA A 133 -4.10 -23.81 -11.60
N PRO A 134 -4.84 -22.96 -12.34
CA PRO A 134 -4.40 -21.67 -12.90
C PRO A 134 -4.47 -20.54 -11.88
N ARG A 135 -3.59 -19.52 -12.04
CA ARG A 135 -3.61 -18.27 -11.25
C ARG A 135 -3.15 -17.08 -12.06
N ILE A 136 -3.54 -15.89 -11.61
CA ILE A 136 -2.99 -14.62 -12.10
C ILE A 136 -2.32 -13.94 -10.92
N PHE A 137 -1.02 -13.63 -11.05
CA PHE A 137 -0.24 -12.92 -10.04
C PHE A 137 -0.29 -11.40 -10.25
N GLY A 138 0.58 -10.67 -9.56
CA GLY A 138 0.61 -9.21 -9.55
C GLY A 138 -0.20 -8.62 -8.39
N HIS A 139 0.46 -7.86 -7.52
CA HIS A 139 -0.15 -7.33 -6.30
C HIS A 139 0.26 -5.87 -6.00
N GLU A 140 1.05 -5.27 -6.85
CA GLU A 140 1.43 -3.85 -6.81
C GLU A 140 0.66 -3.10 -7.90
N MET A 141 -0.64 -2.90 -7.72
CA MET A 141 -1.56 -2.53 -8.80
C MET A 141 -2.34 -1.26 -8.51
N ALA A 142 -2.61 -0.50 -9.57
CA ALA A 142 -3.46 0.67 -9.55
C ALA A 142 -4.32 0.71 -10.83
N GLY A 143 -5.52 1.26 -10.74
CA GLY A 143 -6.45 1.30 -11.86
C GLY A 143 -7.70 2.14 -11.59
N THR A 144 -8.74 1.90 -12.38
CA THR A 144 -10.00 2.64 -12.33
C THR A 144 -11.16 1.70 -12.04
N VAL A 145 -12.04 2.08 -11.12
CA VAL A 145 -13.27 1.35 -10.83
C VAL A 145 -14.16 1.28 -12.08
N ALA A 146 -14.41 0.06 -12.57
CA ALA A 146 -15.20 -0.21 -13.75
C ALA A 146 -16.64 -0.64 -13.40
N MET A 147 -16.85 -1.32 -12.26
CA MET A 147 -18.18 -1.70 -11.76
C MET A 147 -18.16 -1.70 -10.24
N VAL A 148 -19.33 -1.39 -9.64
CA VAL A 148 -19.51 -1.35 -8.18
C VAL A 148 -20.68 -2.25 -7.81
N GLY A 149 -20.47 -3.19 -6.90
CA GLY A 149 -21.49 -4.09 -6.39
C GLY A 149 -22.44 -3.40 -5.41
N GLU A 150 -23.58 -4.03 -5.18
CA GLU A 150 -24.55 -3.56 -4.20
C GLU A 150 -23.91 -3.46 -2.80
N GLY A 151 -24.25 -2.41 -2.04
CA GLY A 151 -23.78 -2.20 -0.68
C GLY A 151 -22.35 -1.66 -0.55
N VAL A 152 -21.63 -1.40 -1.66
CA VAL A 152 -20.35 -0.70 -1.64
C VAL A 152 -20.60 0.79 -1.32
N ASN A 153 -19.91 1.28 -0.30
CA ASN A 153 -19.96 2.69 0.08
C ASN A 153 -18.60 3.37 -0.16
N GLY A 154 -18.65 4.63 -0.55
CA GLY A 154 -17.45 5.46 -0.71
C GLY A 154 -16.71 5.29 -2.03
N PHE A 155 -17.10 4.36 -2.92
CA PHE A 155 -16.53 4.18 -4.26
C PHE A 155 -17.59 4.29 -5.34
N ALA A 156 -17.20 4.85 -6.49
CA ALA A 156 -18.04 5.01 -7.68
C ALA A 156 -17.27 4.57 -8.92
N ILE A 157 -18.01 4.25 -9.99
CA ILE A 157 -17.45 4.01 -11.32
C ILE A 157 -16.65 5.24 -11.74
N GLY A 158 -15.43 5.03 -12.24
CA GLY A 158 -14.50 6.09 -12.62
C GLY A 158 -13.54 6.52 -11.50
N ASP A 159 -13.76 6.11 -10.25
CA ASP A 159 -12.79 6.38 -9.18
C ASP A 159 -11.44 5.71 -9.49
N ARG A 160 -10.38 6.47 -9.31
CA ARG A 160 -9.01 5.98 -9.43
C ARG A 160 -8.62 5.32 -8.10
N VAL A 161 -8.12 4.07 -8.15
CA VAL A 161 -7.88 3.27 -6.95
C VAL A 161 -6.59 2.45 -7.03
N MET A 162 -5.98 2.25 -5.87
CA MET A 162 -5.01 1.22 -5.60
C MET A 162 -5.68 0.13 -4.75
N ALA A 163 -5.44 -1.14 -5.05
CA ALA A 163 -5.99 -2.26 -4.30
C ALA A 163 -4.87 -3.10 -3.70
N TYR A 164 -4.93 -3.31 -2.37
CA TYR A 164 -4.16 -4.37 -1.73
C TYR A 164 -4.77 -5.72 -2.11
N HIS A 165 -3.92 -6.71 -2.36
CA HIS A 165 -4.38 -8.05 -2.75
C HIS A 165 -4.91 -8.89 -1.57
N HIS A 166 -4.72 -8.45 -0.32
CA HIS A 166 -5.20 -9.14 0.87
C HIS A 166 -5.26 -8.23 2.10
N ILE A 167 -6.15 -8.58 3.03
CA ILE A 167 -6.29 -7.92 4.33
C ILE A 167 -6.41 -9.00 5.43
N PRO A 168 -5.82 -8.79 6.60
CA PRO A 168 -5.94 -9.73 7.71
C PRO A 168 -7.37 -9.74 8.30
N CYS A 169 -7.75 -10.86 8.94
CA CYS A 169 -9.10 -11.03 9.47
C CYS A 169 -9.44 -10.14 10.68
N GLY A 170 -8.45 -9.50 11.29
CA GLY A 170 -8.61 -8.59 12.45
C GLY A 170 -8.87 -9.28 13.80
N GLN A 171 -9.15 -10.59 13.86
CA GLN A 171 -9.64 -11.26 15.08
C GLN A 171 -8.80 -12.46 15.55
N CYS A 172 -7.96 -13.07 14.71
CA CYS A 172 -7.14 -14.22 15.11
C CYS A 172 -6.03 -13.82 16.10
N TYR A 173 -5.33 -14.81 16.65
CA TYR A 173 -4.23 -14.59 17.58
C TYR A 173 -3.18 -13.62 17.00
N TYR A 174 -2.74 -13.84 15.77
CA TYR A 174 -1.74 -13.01 15.11
C TYR A 174 -2.21 -11.57 14.88
N CYS A 175 -3.48 -11.37 14.53
CA CYS A 175 -4.04 -10.02 14.38
C CYS A 175 -4.07 -9.26 15.70
N ARG A 176 -4.47 -9.92 16.80
CA ARG A 176 -4.44 -9.31 18.15
C ARG A 176 -3.01 -8.96 18.62
N LYS A 177 -1.99 -9.63 18.10
CA LYS A 177 -0.56 -9.35 18.33
C LYS A 177 0.05 -8.43 17.28
N GLN A 178 -0.74 -7.91 16.35
CA GLN A 178 -0.32 -7.05 15.23
C GLN A 178 0.72 -7.69 14.31
N THR A 179 0.86 -9.01 14.33
CA THR A 179 1.68 -9.78 13.39
C THR A 179 0.83 -10.22 12.20
N PHE A 180 0.22 -9.26 11.52
CA PHE A 180 -0.81 -9.44 10.49
C PHE A 180 -0.37 -10.37 9.35
N ALA A 181 0.89 -10.33 8.94
CA ALA A 181 1.44 -11.19 7.91
C ALA A 181 1.38 -12.70 8.24
N GLN A 182 1.16 -13.05 9.51
CA GLN A 182 1.00 -14.43 9.97
C GLN A 182 -0.46 -14.86 10.10
N CYS A 183 -1.41 -13.96 9.84
CA CYS A 183 -2.83 -14.29 9.83
C CYS A 183 -3.12 -15.37 8.79
N GLU A 184 -3.79 -16.44 9.17
CA GLU A 184 -4.11 -17.55 8.26
C GLU A 184 -5.02 -17.10 7.12
N THR A 185 -5.98 -16.21 7.38
CA THR A 185 -6.85 -15.62 6.38
C THR A 185 -6.05 -14.75 5.40
N TYR A 186 -5.10 -13.97 5.91
CA TYR A 186 -4.24 -13.11 5.10
C TYR A 186 -3.54 -13.85 3.96
N LYS A 187 -3.12 -15.09 4.20
CA LYS A 187 -2.43 -15.91 3.19
C LYS A 187 -3.37 -16.58 2.18
N LYS A 188 -4.67 -16.59 2.44
CA LYS A 188 -5.68 -17.32 1.64
C LYS A 188 -6.56 -16.42 0.78
N VAL A 189 -6.64 -15.14 1.10
CA VAL A 189 -7.52 -14.19 0.45
C VAL A 189 -6.74 -13.21 -0.43
N GLY A 190 -7.41 -12.62 -1.40
CA GLY A 190 -6.83 -11.65 -2.31
C GLY A 190 -7.84 -11.13 -3.32
N CYS A 191 -7.39 -10.23 -4.17
CA CYS A 191 -8.13 -9.90 -5.39
C CYS A 191 -8.13 -11.11 -6.32
N THR A 192 -9.09 -11.18 -7.22
CA THR A 192 -9.20 -12.27 -8.20
C THR A 192 -9.50 -11.72 -9.59
N ALA A 193 -8.97 -12.42 -10.59
CA ALA A 193 -9.21 -12.14 -11.99
C ALA A 193 -9.79 -13.38 -12.69
N GLY A 194 -10.84 -13.96 -12.13
CA GLY A 194 -11.53 -15.13 -12.67
C GLY A 194 -10.98 -16.47 -12.22
N PHE A 195 -9.89 -16.50 -11.44
CA PHE A 195 -9.28 -17.71 -10.88
C PHE A 195 -9.22 -17.61 -9.34
N ALA A 196 -8.57 -18.61 -8.70
CA ALA A 196 -8.35 -18.54 -7.27
C ALA A 196 -7.56 -17.27 -6.88
N PRO A 197 -7.85 -16.63 -5.73
CA PRO A 197 -7.18 -15.42 -5.30
C PRO A 197 -5.66 -15.56 -5.28
N ALA A 198 -4.95 -14.64 -5.94
CA ALA A 198 -3.48 -14.64 -6.01
C ALA A 198 -2.87 -13.26 -6.27
N GLY A 199 -3.63 -12.20 -6.15
CA GLY A 199 -3.33 -10.84 -6.58
C GLY A 199 -4.22 -10.49 -7.77
N GLY A 200 -3.82 -10.84 -8.98
CA GLY A 200 -4.62 -10.68 -10.20
C GLY A 200 -4.28 -9.48 -11.05
N GLY A 201 -3.29 -8.66 -10.64
CA GLY A 201 -2.95 -7.40 -11.33
C GLY A 201 -2.27 -7.56 -12.69
N PHE A 202 -1.81 -8.76 -13.05
CA PHE A 202 -1.30 -9.06 -14.40
C PHE A 202 -2.44 -9.42 -15.35
N ALA A 203 -3.51 -8.63 -15.34
CA ALA A 203 -4.71 -8.76 -16.15
C ALA A 203 -5.35 -7.40 -16.41
N GLU A 204 -6.21 -7.31 -17.43
CA GLU A 204 -6.93 -6.06 -17.74
C GLU A 204 -7.95 -5.67 -16.65
N TYR A 205 -8.55 -6.66 -15.96
CA TYR A 205 -9.52 -6.43 -14.88
C TYR A 205 -9.26 -7.35 -13.69
N ILE A 206 -9.56 -6.84 -12.49
CA ILE A 206 -9.62 -7.65 -11.27
C ILE A 206 -10.95 -7.43 -10.54
N ARG A 207 -11.45 -8.48 -9.89
CA ARG A 207 -12.52 -8.40 -8.91
C ARG A 207 -11.91 -8.25 -7.52
N VAL A 208 -12.12 -7.10 -6.91
CA VAL A 208 -11.71 -6.82 -5.54
C VAL A 208 -12.82 -7.28 -4.60
N ALA A 209 -12.52 -8.28 -3.80
CA ALA A 209 -13.49 -8.90 -2.89
C ALA A 209 -13.97 -7.94 -1.79
N ASP A 210 -15.17 -8.18 -1.26
CA ASP A 210 -15.85 -7.36 -0.26
C ASP A 210 -15.02 -7.11 1.00
N TRP A 211 -14.28 -8.12 1.48
CA TRP A 211 -13.38 -7.98 2.65
C TRP A 211 -12.16 -7.09 2.40
N ILE A 212 -11.77 -6.85 1.13
CA ILE A 212 -10.68 -5.94 0.74
C ILE A 212 -11.22 -4.53 0.52
N VAL A 213 -12.37 -4.38 -0.13
CA VAL A 213 -13.04 -3.09 -0.32
C VAL A 213 -13.25 -2.40 1.03
N GLY A 214 -13.52 -3.20 2.06
CA GLY A 214 -13.73 -2.72 3.42
C GLY A 214 -15.21 -2.41 3.69
N ARG A 215 -15.58 -2.58 4.94
CA ARG A 215 -16.91 -2.26 5.47
C ARG A 215 -16.77 -1.08 6.42
N GLU A 216 -17.86 -0.37 6.65
CA GLU A 216 -17.92 0.77 7.57
C GLU A 216 -17.24 0.43 8.92
N GLY A 217 -16.26 1.26 9.32
CA GLY A 217 -15.47 1.06 10.54
C GLY A 217 -14.32 0.06 10.47
N LYS A 218 -14.00 -0.51 9.30
CA LYS A 218 -12.83 -1.38 9.10
C LYS A 218 -11.82 -0.77 8.15
N THR A 219 -10.54 -1.05 8.39
CA THR A 219 -9.43 -0.63 7.51
C THR A 219 -9.62 -1.21 6.11
N ALA A 220 -9.76 -0.34 5.14
CA ALA A 220 -9.95 -0.72 3.74
C ALA A 220 -8.61 -1.06 3.06
N GLY A 221 -8.64 -2.02 2.14
CA GLY A 221 -7.54 -2.33 1.24
C GLY A 221 -7.71 -1.72 -0.15
N LEU A 222 -8.79 -1.00 -0.38
CA LEU A 222 -9.02 -0.21 -1.58
C LEU A 222 -8.83 1.27 -1.23
N ILE A 223 -7.88 1.94 -1.89
CA ILE A 223 -7.48 3.32 -1.57
C ILE A 223 -7.75 4.19 -2.79
N LYS A 224 -8.44 5.32 -2.60
CA LYS A 224 -8.61 6.32 -3.66
C LYS A 224 -7.31 7.02 -4.00
N ILE A 225 -7.07 7.19 -5.30
CA ILE A 225 -5.91 7.92 -5.83
C ILE A 225 -6.40 9.29 -6.27
N PRO A 226 -5.79 10.40 -5.77
CA PRO A 226 -6.09 11.75 -6.26
C PRO A 226 -5.80 11.88 -7.76
N ASP A 227 -6.52 12.79 -8.44
CA ASP A 227 -6.44 12.96 -9.89
C ASP A 227 -5.04 13.40 -10.37
N ASP A 228 -4.30 14.11 -9.54
CA ASP A 228 -2.95 14.61 -9.81
C ASP A 228 -1.83 13.57 -9.58
N ILE A 229 -2.16 12.38 -9.09
CA ILE A 229 -1.19 11.32 -8.83
C ILE A 229 -1.21 10.28 -9.96
N PRO A 230 -0.08 9.99 -10.63
CA PRO A 230 -0.02 8.92 -11.63
C PRO A 230 -0.33 7.54 -11.02
N PHE A 231 -0.95 6.64 -11.79
CA PHE A 231 -1.17 5.25 -11.38
C PHE A 231 0.15 4.53 -11.05
N GLU A 232 1.20 4.82 -11.83
CA GLU A 232 2.55 4.30 -11.59
C GLU A 232 3.09 4.69 -10.21
N GLN A 233 2.87 5.95 -9.76
CA GLN A 233 3.23 6.38 -8.41
C GLN A 233 2.42 5.63 -7.35
N ALA A 234 1.11 5.51 -7.57
CA ALA A 234 0.21 4.87 -6.61
C ALA A 234 0.45 3.35 -6.49
N SER A 235 0.92 2.68 -7.54
CA SER A 235 1.26 1.24 -7.50
C SER A 235 2.37 0.92 -6.50
N PHE A 236 3.20 1.91 -6.14
CA PHE A 236 4.21 1.75 -5.10
C PHE A 236 3.67 1.78 -3.67
N ILE A 237 2.39 2.07 -3.43
CA ILE A 237 1.85 2.09 -2.05
C ILE A 237 2.08 0.75 -1.36
N GLU A 238 1.89 -0.39 -2.06
CA GLU A 238 2.12 -1.72 -1.49
C GLU A 238 3.60 -1.93 -1.09
N PRO A 239 4.60 -1.80 -1.99
CA PRO A 239 6.00 -1.99 -1.60
C PRO A 239 6.50 -0.92 -0.61
N VAL A 240 6.01 0.31 -0.66
CA VAL A 240 6.34 1.34 0.34
C VAL A 240 5.80 0.94 1.71
N ASN A 241 4.59 0.39 1.80
CA ASN A 241 4.02 -0.07 3.07
C ASN A 241 4.89 -1.16 3.71
N THR A 242 5.36 -2.13 2.94
CA THR A 242 6.23 -3.20 3.47
C THR A 242 7.55 -2.64 3.98
N CYS A 243 8.18 -1.72 3.24
CA CYS A 243 9.44 -1.06 3.63
C CYS A 243 9.23 -0.12 4.84
N TYR A 244 8.18 0.68 4.84
CA TYR A 244 7.85 1.62 5.91
C TYR A 244 7.60 0.89 7.25
N LYS A 245 6.89 -0.24 7.21
CA LYS A 245 6.73 -1.12 8.36
C LYS A 245 8.07 -1.57 8.92
N ALA A 246 9.02 -2.00 8.07
CA ALA A 246 10.35 -2.43 8.50
C ALA A 246 11.14 -1.29 9.17
N VAL A 247 11.11 -0.10 8.58
CA VAL A 247 11.76 1.09 9.13
C VAL A 247 11.15 1.48 10.49
N ARG A 248 9.82 1.43 10.61
CA ARG A 248 9.14 1.69 11.91
C ARG A 248 9.50 0.67 12.99
N LEU A 249 9.61 -0.62 12.64
CA LEU A 249 10.04 -1.67 13.60
C LEU A 249 11.44 -1.43 14.13
N LEU A 250 12.32 -0.82 13.35
CA LEU A 250 13.67 -0.47 13.77
C LEU A 250 13.72 0.70 14.77
N GLY A 251 12.73 1.59 14.77
CA GLY A 251 12.69 2.75 15.67
C GLY A 251 13.92 3.65 15.52
N LEU A 252 14.30 3.97 14.26
CA LEU A 252 15.52 4.73 13.94
C LEU A 252 15.53 6.10 14.60
N GLN A 253 16.73 6.50 15.08
CA GLN A 253 16.99 7.83 15.60
C GLN A 253 17.76 8.68 14.58
N ALA A 254 17.65 10.01 14.69
CA ALA A 254 18.22 10.95 13.73
C ALA A 254 19.75 10.90 13.61
N ASP A 255 20.46 10.49 14.67
CA ASP A 255 21.92 10.41 14.70
C ASP A 255 22.47 9.03 14.30
N GLU A 256 21.60 8.04 14.12
CA GLU A 256 22.03 6.68 13.78
C GLU A 256 22.58 6.58 12.35
N MET A 257 23.57 5.69 12.18
CA MET A 257 24.10 5.28 10.89
C MET A 257 23.45 3.98 10.45
N VAL A 258 22.79 4.03 9.31
CA VAL A 258 22.10 2.89 8.69
C VAL A 258 22.86 2.44 7.44
N LEU A 259 23.25 1.16 7.39
CA LEU A 259 23.81 0.52 6.19
C LEU A 259 22.69 -0.26 5.49
N VAL A 260 22.38 0.08 4.24
CA VAL A 260 21.41 -0.67 3.41
C VAL A 260 22.16 -1.45 2.33
N MET A 261 22.09 -2.77 2.40
CA MET A 261 22.79 -3.69 1.51
C MET A 261 21.88 -4.13 0.36
N GLY A 262 22.23 -3.75 -0.85
CA GLY A 262 21.44 -3.88 -2.07
C GLY A 262 20.66 -2.61 -2.40
N GLN A 263 20.79 -2.12 -3.64
CA GLN A 263 20.12 -0.92 -4.16
C GLN A 263 19.20 -1.24 -5.35
N GLY A 264 18.53 -2.39 -5.29
CA GLY A 264 17.32 -2.63 -6.09
C GLY A 264 16.16 -1.74 -5.59
N PRO A 265 14.97 -1.82 -6.20
CA PRO A 265 13.84 -0.97 -5.83
C PRO A 265 13.53 -0.97 -4.33
N ILE A 266 13.55 -2.13 -3.69
CA ILE A 266 13.31 -2.28 -2.26
C ILE A 266 14.42 -1.65 -1.41
N GLY A 267 15.69 -1.85 -1.81
CA GLY A 267 16.82 -1.26 -1.07
C GLY A 267 16.78 0.28 -1.10
N ILE A 268 16.46 0.86 -2.24
CA ILE A 268 16.28 2.32 -2.37
C ILE A 268 15.09 2.80 -1.53
N LEU A 269 13.96 2.08 -1.53
CA LEU A 269 12.81 2.43 -0.67
C LEU A 269 13.17 2.39 0.82
N LEU A 270 13.83 1.33 1.28
CA LEU A 270 14.29 1.21 2.67
C LEU A 270 15.25 2.34 3.05
N ALA A 271 16.23 2.63 2.19
CA ALA A 271 17.23 3.67 2.40
C ALA A 271 16.60 5.08 2.42
N ALA A 272 15.73 5.39 1.47
CA ALA A 272 15.04 6.66 1.40
C ALA A 272 14.09 6.87 2.59
N LEU A 273 13.39 5.84 3.03
CA LEU A 273 12.52 5.89 4.21
C LEU A 273 13.34 6.03 5.51
N ALA A 274 14.48 5.32 5.63
CA ALA A 274 15.39 5.49 6.77
C ALA A 274 15.93 6.93 6.83
N ARG A 275 16.35 7.50 5.69
CA ARG A 275 16.82 8.88 5.63
C ARG A 275 15.76 9.89 6.08
N ARG A 276 14.48 9.63 5.82
CA ARG A 276 13.36 10.50 6.25
C ARG A 276 13.17 10.53 7.78
N THR A 277 13.71 9.57 8.53
CA THR A 277 13.74 9.64 10.01
C THR A 277 14.84 10.57 10.54
N GLY A 278 15.70 11.11 9.67
CA GLY A 278 16.88 11.89 10.05
C GLY A 278 18.16 11.06 10.19
N ALA A 279 18.07 9.73 10.06
CA ALA A 279 19.24 8.84 10.12
C ALA A 279 20.19 9.10 8.92
N ARG A 280 21.47 8.89 9.14
CA ARG A 280 22.50 8.92 8.10
C ARG A 280 22.52 7.55 7.41
N VAL A 281 22.58 7.53 6.09
CA VAL A 281 22.46 6.28 5.33
C VAL A 281 23.69 6.04 4.48
N LEU A 282 24.27 4.84 4.62
CA LEU A 282 25.21 4.24 3.66
C LEU A 282 24.46 3.22 2.81
N THR A 283 24.78 3.13 1.54
CA THR A 283 24.20 2.14 0.63
C THR A 283 25.28 1.29 0.01
N SER A 284 25.03 0.01 -0.26
CA SER A 284 25.98 -0.84 -0.99
C SER A 284 25.29 -1.61 -2.10
N ASP A 285 25.90 -1.67 -3.27
CA ASP A 285 25.46 -2.49 -4.41
C ASP A 285 26.67 -2.88 -5.28
N LEU A 286 26.46 -3.87 -6.14
CA LEU A 286 27.44 -4.31 -7.12
C LEU A 286 27.46 -3.43 -8.40
N TYR A 287 26.37 -2.69 -8.66
CA TYR A 287 26.14 -1.98 -9.90
C TYR A 287 26.17 -0.46 -9.69
N PRO A 288 27.15 0.25 -10.31
CA PRO A 288 27.23 1.72 -10.26
C PRO A 288 25.96 2.42 -10.79
N GLU A 289 25.26 1.81 -11.75
CA GLU A 289 24.02 2.31 -12.33
C GLU A 289 22.94 2.45 -11.25
N ARG A 290 22.84 1.52 -10.31
CA ARG A 290 21.91 1.55 -9.20
C ARG A 290 22.24 2.65 -8.18
N HIS A 291 23.53 2.91 -7.98
CA HIS A 291 23.95 4.05 -7.15
C HIS A 291 23.55 5.39 -7.78
N ALA A 292 23.63 5.52 -9.12
CA ALA A 292 23.17 6.71 -9.81
C ALA A 292 21.66 6.93 -9.68
N ILE A 293 20.86 5.86 -9.62
CA ILE A 293 19.44 5.93 -9.36
C ILE A 293 19.18 6.28 -7.89
N ALA A 294 19.89 5.66 -6.95
CA ALA A 294 19.78 5.91 -5.52
C ALA A 294 20.09 7.38 -5.18
N ALA A 295 21.05 8.00 -5.86
CA ALA A 295 21.39 9.41 -5.69
C ALA A 295 20.20 10.36 -5.99
N LYS A 296 19.28 9.99 -6.89
CA LYS A 296 18.06 10.76 -7.17
C LYS A 296 17.09 10.82 -5.96
N PHE A 297 17.30 9.94 -4.97
CA PHE A 297 16.57 9.89 -3.71
C PHE A 297 17.38 10.46 -2.54
N GLY A 298 18.47 11.19 -2.85
CA GLY A 298 19.36 11.79 -1.85
C GLY A 298 20.25 10.78 -1.13
N LEU A 299 20.48 9.60 -1.72
CA LEU A 299 21.35 8.56 -1.19
C LEU A 299 22.74 8.72 -1.83
N ASP A 300 23.55 9.59 -1.26
CA ASP A 300 24.81 10.11 -1.80
C ASP A 300 26.07 9.45 -1.23
N ARG A 301 25.93 8.37 -0.47
CA ARG A 301 27.00 7.63 0.16
C ARG A 301 27.05 6.15 -0.29
N PRO A 302 27.33 5.92 -1.58
CA PRO A 302 27.40 4.58 -2.13
C PRO A 302 28.71 3.89 -1.75
N LEU A 303 28.63 2.57 -1.51
CA LEU A 303 29.77 1.68 -1.33
C LEU A 303 29.72 0.62 -2.45
N ASP A 304 30.87 0.32 -3.05
CA ASP A 304 30.97 -0.86 -3.92
C ASP A 304 30.90 -2.12 -3.03
N ALA A 305 29.92 -2.95 -3.26
CA ALA A 305 29.72 -4.18 -2.50
C ALA A 305 30.81 -5.25 -2.75
N ARG A 306 31.70 -5.06 -3.74
CA ARG A 306 32.90 -5.89 -3.95
C ARG A 306 34.03 -5.53 -3.00
N GLY A 307 33.99 -4.33 -2.42
CA GLY A 307 34.94 -3.85 -1.44
C GLY A 307 34.66 -4.34 -0.02
N ASP A 308 35.47 -3.89 0.93
CA ASP A 308 35.24 -4.17 2.34
C ASP A 308 34.16 -3.22 2.93
N VAL A 309 32.91 -3.65 2.82
CA VAL A 309 31.73 -2.92 3.33
C VAL A 309 31.79 -2.77 4.86
N VAL A 310 32.37 -3.76 5.58
CA VAL A 310 32.52 -3.73 7.04
C VAL A 310 33.50 -2.62 7.44
N ALA A 311 34.66 -2.59 6.83
CA ALA A 311 35.66 -1.54 7.07
C ALA A 311 35.12 -0.15 6.70
N ALA A 312 34.39 -0.04 5.59
CA ALA A 312 33.75 1.22 5.18
C ALA A 312 32.69 1.72 6.18
N ALA A 313 31.85 0.83 6.71
CA ALA A 313 30.87 1.16 7.73
C ALA A 313 31.55 1.62 9.04
N LYS A 314 32.62 0.94 9.46
CA LYS A 314 33.42 1.32 10.61
C LYS A 314 34.11 2.68 10.41
N ALA A 315 34.70 2.91 9.25
CA ALA A 315 35.34 4.20 8.94
C ALA A 315 34.35 5.37 8.99
N ALA A 316 33.11 5.17 8.51
CA ALA A 316 32.07 6.19 8.55
C ALA A 316 31.51 6.48 9.96
N THR A 317 31.91 5.69 10.96
CA THR A 317 31.41 5.70 12.34
C THR A 317 32.55 5.72 13.40
N GLU A 318 33.72 6.24 13.05
CA GLU A 318 34.86 6.36 13.96
C GLU A 318 35.29 5.01 14.56
N GLY A 319 35.18 3.94 13.76
CA GLY A 319 35.56 2.57 14.17
C GLY A 319 34.46 1.75 14.88
N ARG A 320 33.31 2.38 15.24
CA ARG A 320 32.25 1.69 16.00
C ARG A 320 31.51 0.64 15.17
N GLY A 321 31.22 0.90 13.91
CA GLY A 321 30.28 0.19 13.05
C GLY A 321 28.93 0.91 12.96
N ALA A 322 28.08 0.51 12.01
CA ALA A 322 26.74 1.08 11.82
C ALA A 322 25.82 0.73 12.99
N ASP A 323 24.85 1.59 13.28
CA ASP A 323 23.80 1.32 14.28
C ASP A 323 22.82 0.26 13.80
N VAL A 324 22.52 0.28 12.49
CA VAL A 324 21.59 -0.64 11.83
C VAL A 324 22.17 -1.10 10.50
N ALA A 325 21.98 -2.38 10.18
CA ALA A 325 22.14 -2.90 8.82
C ALA A 325 20.82 -3.49 8.32
N MET A 326 20.41 -3.15 7.10
CA MET A 326 19.23 -3.70 6.43
C MET A 326 19.67 -4.55 5.23
N VAL A 327 19.31 -5.83 5.22
CA VAL A 327 19.64 -6.77 4.14
C VAL A 327 18.49 -6.79 3.15
N ALA A 328 18.65 -6.08 2.03
CA ALA A 328 17.65 -5.94 0.96
C ALA A 328 17.92 -6.86 -0.24
N VAL A 329 18.79 -7.85 -0.09
CA VAL A 329 19.13 -8.88 -1.10
C VAL A 329 19.02 -10.26 -0.46
N GLY A 330 18.46 -11.21 -1.18
CA GLY A 330 18.29 -12.60 -0.71
C GLY A 330 19.59 -13.43 -0.80
N ALA A 331 20.68 -12.96 -0.18
CA ALA A 331 21.96 -13.66 -0.17
C ALA A 331 22.38 -13.92 1.30
N ASP A 332 22.44 -15.20 1.69
CA ASP A 332 22.72 -15.61 3.08
C ASP A 332 24.09 -15.12 3.60
N ALA A 333 25.09 -15.03 2.72
CA ALA A 333 26.42 -14.50 3.06
C ALA A 333 26.36 -13.06 3.58
N LEU A 334 25.41 -12.25 3.12
CA LEU A 334 25.25 -10.86 3.56
C LEU A 334 24.79 -10.74 5.01
N ILE A 335 24.17 -11.77 5.59
CA ILE A 335 23.75 -11.77 6.99
C ILE A 335 24.97 -11.68 7.91
N ARG A 336 26.02 -12.46 7.61
CA ARG A 336 27.29 -12.38 8.33
C ARG A 336 27.92 -10.99 8.19
N THR A 337 28.06 -10.49 6.98
CA THR A 337 28.60 -9.16 6.71
C THR A 337 27.81 -8.07 7.47
N ALA A 338 26.47 -8.16 7.49
CA ALA A 338 25.62 -7.24 8.24
C ALA A 338 25.90 -7.29 9.75
N MET A 339 26.04 -8.50 10.32
CA MET A 339 26.35 -8.69 11.74
C MET A 339 27.74 -8.14 12.12
N GLU A 340 28.72 -8.22 11.21
CA GLU A 340 30.08 -7.72 11.41
C GLU A 340 30.17 -6.18 11.21
N ALA A 341 29.30 -5.63 10.35
CA ALA A 341 29.29 -4.20 10.03
C ALA A 341 28.65 -3.33 11.11
N ILE A 342 27.79 -3.90 11.97
CA ILE A 342 27.12 -3.17 13.03
C ILE A 342 27.93 -3.15 14.35
N ARG A 343 27.74 -2.06 15.12
CA ARG A 343 28.35 -1.91 16.45
C ARG A 343 27.77 -2.89 17.48
N PRO A 344 28.39 -3.07 18.64
CA PRO A 344 27.72 -3.63 19.80
C PRO A 344 26.40 -2.88 20.12
N GLY A 345 25.35 -3.60 20.49
CA GLY A 345 24.00 -3.06 20.65
C GLY A 345 23.31 -2.67 19.34
N GLY A 346 23.89 -3.00 18.19
CA GLY A 346 23.32 -2.70 16.87
C GLY A 346 22.22 -3.70 16.46
N ARG A 347 21.51 -3.37 15.36
CA ARG A 347 20.35 -4.14 14.86
C ARG A 347 20.54 -4.53 13.40
N VAL A 348 20.25 -5.79 13.06
CA VAL A 348 20.17 -6.26 11.67
C VAL A 348 18.74 -6.55 11.31
N MET A 349 18.24 -5.96 10.21
CA MET A 349 16.94 -6.23 9.63
C MET A 349 17.07 -7.12 8.39
N LEU A 350 16.54 -8.33 8.44
CA LEU A 350 16.35 -9.19 7.27
C LEU A 350 15.05 -8.84 6.59
N PHE A 351 15.12 -8.39 5.34
CA PHE A 351 13.96 -8.00 4.56
C PHE A 351 13.75 -8.91 3.34
N ALA A 352 14.80 -9.18 2.57
CA ALA A 352 14.71 -9.96 1.34
C ALA A 352 14.96 -11.47 1.51
N SER A 353 15.36 -11.93 2.71
CA SER A 353 15.62 -13.34 3.01
C SER A 353 14.32 -14.11 3.17
N THR A 354 13.65 -14.43 2.06
CA THR A 354 12.34 -15.11 2.03
C THR A 354 12.41 -16.55 1.53
N GLN A 355 13.60 -17.05 1.23
CA GLN A 355 13.86 -18.47 0.94
C GLN A 355 14.38 -19.18 2.18
N HIS A 356 14.11 -20.47 2.31
CA HIS A 356 14.74 -21.28 3.32
C HIS A 356 16.21 -21.47 2.98
N GLY A 357 17.09 -21.33 3.96
CA GLY A 357 18.53 -21.45 3.83
C GLY A 357 19.20 -21.43 5.19
N GLU A 358 20.52 -21.50 5.22
CA GLU A 358 21.33 -21.45 6.42
C GLU A 358 22.32 -20.28 6.32
N ALA A 359 22.39 -19.46 7.36
CA ALA A 359 23.35 -18.37 7.48
C ALA A 359 24.15 -18.53 8.77
N GLY A 360 25.45 -18.83 8.64
CA GLY A 360 26.35 -18.93 9.80
C GLY A 360 26.81 -17.55 10.28
N PHE A 361 26.66 -17.28 11.59
CA PHE A 361 27.26 -16.13 12.28
C PHE A 361 27.71 -16.56 13.66
N ASP A 362 28.61 -15.77 14.27
CA ASP A 362 29.12 -16.04 15.63
C ASP A 362 28.01 -15.77 16.66
N PRO A 363 27.54 -16.80 17.42
CA PRO A 363 26.53 -16.59 18.45
C PRO A 363 27.01 -15.65 19.59
N ALA A 364 28.32 -15.61 19.85
CA ALA A 364 28.88 -14.70 20.84
C ALA A 364 28.67 -13.23 20.45
N ALA A 365 28.71 -12.91 19.14
CA ALA A 365 28.41 -11.56 18.66
C ALA A 365 26.97 -11.13 18.95
N VAL A 366 26.02 -12.07 19.04
CA VAL A 366 24.64 -11.75 19.47
C VAL A 366 24.59 -11.58 20.99
N CYS A 367 25.15 -12.53 21.74
CA CYS A 367 25.00 -12.55 23.18
C CYS A 367 25.89 -11.50 23.87
N MET A 368 27.20 -11.46 23.56
CA MET A 368 28.18 -10.60 24.26
C MET A 368 28.14 -9.16 23.77
N ASP A 369 27.90 -8.97 22.47
CA ASP A 369 27.76 -7.63 21.89
C ASP A 369 26.31 -7.09 21.93
N GLU A 370 25.36 -7.83 22.51
CA GLU A 370 23.94 -7.48 22.62
C GLU A 370 23.32 -7.07 21.25
N LYS A 371 23.77 -7.69 20.16
CA LYS A 371 23.23 -7.40 18.81
C LYS A 371 21.87 -8.04 18.60
N THR A 372 20.99 -7.36 17.88
CA THR A 372 19.65 -7.86 17.56
C THR A 372 19.56 -8.26 16.09
N LEU A 373 19.07 -9.47 15.82
CA LEU A 373 18.68 -9.93 14.49
C LEU A 373 17.16 -10.02 14.41
N MET A 374 16.55 -9.33 13.45
CA MET A 374 15.10 -9.26 13.31
C MET A 374 14.67 -9.36 11.85
N GLY A 375 13.41 -9.75 11.62
CA GLY A 375 12.82 -9.84 10.27
C GLY A 375 11.57 -8.99 10.13
N SER A 376 11.31 -8.53 8.92
CA SER A 376 10.03 -7.92 8.53
C SER A 376 9.51 -8.57 7.26
N TYR A 377 8.24 -8.96 7.27
CA TYR A 377 7.59 -9.62 6.13
C TYR A 377 6.23 -9.00 5.86
N SER A 378 5.98 -8.63 4.59
CA SER A 378 4.71 -8.13 4.07
C SER A 378 4.23 -6.80 4.68
N SER A 379 3.12 -6.27 4.19
CA SER A 379 2.55 -4.97 4.59
C SER A 379 1.81 -5.01 5.93
N SER A 380 1.42 -3.85 6.44
CA SER A 380 0.57 -3.69 7.61
C SER A 380 -0.63 -2.81 7.29
N VAL A 381 -1.82 -3.29 7.61
CA VAL A 381 -3.07 -2.55 7.37
C VAL A 381 -3.20 -1.29 8.24
N THR A 382 -2.52 -1.25 9.39
CA THR A 382 -2.63 -0.13 10.33
C THR A 382 -1.94 1.14 9.87
N ILE A 383 -1.16 1.06 8.80
CA ILE A 383 -0.39 2.18 8.25
C ILE A 383 -0.79 2.53 6.81
N ASN A 384 -1.87 1.93 6.29
CA ASN A 384 -2.30 2.13 4.89
C ASN A 384 -2.49 3.62 4.56
N ASP A 385 -3.24 4.36 5.38
CA ASP A 385 -3.54 5.77 5.14
C ASP A 385 -2.30 6.66 5.29
N GLU A 386 -1.43 6.34 6.25
CA GLU A 386 -0.17 7.05 6.45
C GLU A 386 0.76 6.88 5.25
N VAL A 387 0.88 5.65 4.75
CA VAL A 387 1.70 5.34 3.57
C VAL A 387 1.11 5.96 2.30
N ALA A 388 -0.19 5.88 2.09
CA ALA A 388 -0.83 6.51 0.93
C ALA A 388 -0.57 8.03 0.91
N ARG A 389 -0.73 8.69 2.07
CA ARG A 389 -0.41 10.11 2.22
C ARG A 389 1.06 10.39 1.92
N LEU A 390 1.99 9.63 2.50
CA LEU A 390 3.43 9.77 2.24
C LEU A 390 3.76 9.67 0.74
N VAL A 391 3.17 8.70 0.03
CA VAL A 391 3.39 8.47 -1.40
C VAL A 391 2.82 9.61 -2.24
N PHE A 392 1.63 10.12 -1.89
CA PHE A 392 0.98 11.19 -2.65
C PHE A 392 1.62 12.56 -2.40
N GLU A 393 1.87 12.91 -1.15
CA GLU A 393 2.51 14.18 -0.79
C GLU A 393 3.96 14.24 -1.30
N GLY A 394 4.71 13.13 -1.13
CA GLY A 394 6.09 13.05 -1.61
C GLY A 394 6.22 13.12 -3.13
N TYR A 395 5.21 12.73 -3.89
CA TYR A 395 5.14 12.96 -5.33
C TYR A 395 4.92 14.45 -5.65
N ARG A 396 3.96 15.09 -4.97
CA ARG A 396 3.59 16.49 -5.18
C ARG A 396 4.75 17.45 -4.90
N ASP A 397 5.48 17.21 -3.84
CA ASP A 397 6.63 18.04 -3.45
C ASP A 397 7.96 17.60 -4.08
N GLY A 398 7.94 16.52 -4.89
CA GLY A 398 9.11 15.95 -5.56
C GLY A 398 10.10 15.24 -4.65
N SER A 399 9.82 15.12 -3.34
CA SER A 399 10.73 14.49 -2.36
C SER A 399 10.68 12.95 -2.42
N PHE A 400 9.61 12.38 -3.02
CA PHE A 400 9.42 10.93 -3.10
C PHE A 400 8.71 10.51 -4.39
N ASP A 401 9.24 10.95 -5.53
CA ASP A 401 8.79 10.57 -6.87
C ASP A 401 9.32 9.16 -7.21
N LEU A 402 8.48 8.17 -6.95
CA LEU A 402 8.80 6.74 -7.13
C LEU A 402 8.77 6.29 -8.59
N THR A 403 8.17 7.09 -9.49
CA THR A 403 8.19 6.78 -10.92
C THR A 403 9.62 6.73 -11.47
N ARG A 404 10.57 7.40 -10.82
CA ARG A 404 12.02 7.35 -11.11
C ARG A 404 12.64 5.97 -10.87
N LEU A 405 11.97 5.09 -10.14
CA LEU A 405 12.40 3.69 -9.96
C LEU A 405 11.96 2.79 -11.11
N ILE A 406 11.02 3.22 -11.95
CA ILE A 406 10.53 2.40 -13.05
C ILE A 406 11.54 2.45 -14.20
N SER A 407 12.23 1.34 -14.43
CA SER A 407 13.17 1.19 -15.53
C SER A 407 12.50 0.72 -16.82
N HIS A 408 11.52 -0.17 -16.74
CA HIS A 408 10.88 -0.78 -17.88
C HIS A 408 9.35 -0.81 -17.75
N ARG A 409 8.69 -0.58 -18.88
CA ARG A 409 7.24 -0.63 -19.03
C ARG A 409 6.93 -1.60 -20.15
N PHE A 410 6.17 -2.63 -19.86
CA PHE A 410 5.73 -3.62 -20.83
C PHE A 410 4.22 -3.58 -21.01
N ALA A 411 3.75 -3.78 -22.22
CA ALA A 411 2.34 -4.09 -22.43
C ALA A 411 2.03 -5.50 -21.88
N LEU A 412 0.76 -5.79 -21.61
CA LEU A 412 0.38 -7.10 -21.07
C LEU A 412 0.73 -8.26 -22.01
N GLU A 413 0.73 -8.02 -23.33
CA GLU A 413 1.15 -8.98 -24.35
C GLU A 413 2.57 -9.46 -24.13
N ASP A 414 3.43 -8.60 -23.62
CA ASP A 414 4.84 -8.85 -23.37
C ASP A 414 5.14 -9.27 -21.92
N ALA A 415 4.09 -9.64 -21.15
CA ALA A 415 4.24 -9.97 -19.73
C ALA A 415 5.24 -11.10 -19.46
N VAL A 416 5.37 -12.07 -20.37
CA VAL A 416 6.36 -13.16 -20.25
C VAL A 416 7.78 -12.60 -20.34
N ALA A 417 8.06 -11.70 -21.29
CA ALA A 417 9.34 -11.03 -21.41
C ALA A 417 9.64 -10.11 -20.21
N ALA A 418 8.61 -9.44 -19.69
CA ALA A 418 8.74 -8.63 -18.47
C ALA A 418 9.12 -9.48 -17.25
N ILE A 419 8.51 -10.66 -17.09
CA ILE A 419 8.79 -11.62 -16.01
C ILE A 419 10.21 -12.19 -16.17
N ASP A 420 10.63 -12.52 -17.40
CA ASP A 420 11.98 -13.01 -17.67
C ASP A 420 13.04 -11.96 -17.31
N LEU A 421 12.87 -10.70 -17.76
CA LEU A 421 13.77 -9.61 -17.40
C LEU A 421 13.82 -9.36 -15.89
N ALA A 422 12.67 -9.47 -15.21
CA ALA A 422 12.61 -9.33 -13.75
C ALA A 422 13.32 -10.47 -13.02
N SER A 423 13.32 -11.68 -13.60
CA SER A 423 13.99 -12.88 -13.07
C SER A 423 15.50 -12.84 -13.27
N HIS A 424 15.95 -12.22 -14.36
CA HIS A 424 17.36 -12.09 -14.75
C HIS A 424 17.74 -10.59 -14.86
N PRO A 425 17.72 -9.83 -13.74
CA PRO A 425 17.85 -8.40 -13.78
C PRO A 425 19.25 -7.98 -14.25
N GLN A 426 19.29 -7.01 -15.16
CA GLN A 426 20.50 -6.34 -15.61
C GLN A 426 20.91 -5.21 -14.66
N ALA A 427 22.04 -4.59 -14.87
CA ALA A 427 22.57 -3.53 -14.01
C ALA A 427 21.61 -2.34 -13.86
N ASP A 428 20.93 -1.96 -14.94
CA ASP A 428 19.96 -0.87 -15.05
C ASP A 428 18.52 -1.28 -14.73
N SER A 429 18.27 -2.59 -14.55
CA SER A 429 16.94 -3.09 -14.23
C SER A 429 16.54 -2.75 -12.79
N MET A 430 15.46 -1.98 -12.65
CA MET A 430 14.89 -1.57 -11.38
C MET A 430 13.45 -2.10 -11.25
N LYS A 431 12.46 -1.23 -11.04
CA LYS A 431 11.06 -1.65 -11.06
C LYS A 431 10.59 -1.84 -12.50
N ILE A 432 10.07 -3.02 -12.77
CA ILE A 432 9.41 -3.36 -14.04
C ILE A 432 7.91 -3.34 -13.80
N VAL A 433 7.15 -2.69 -14.69
CA VAL A 433 5.70 -2.62 -14.61
C VAL A 433 5.06 -3.16 -15.88
N ILE A 434 3.92 -3.82 -15.71
CA ILE A 434 3.02 -4.26 -16.77
C ILE A 434 1.87 -3.27 -16.85
N LYS A 435 1.52 -2.85 -18.06
CA LYS A 435 0.39 -1.96 -18.39
C LYS A 435 -0.60 -2.75 -19.25
N PRO A 436 -1.69 -3.25 -18.65
CA PRO A 436 -2.71 -4.00 -19.35
C PRO A 436 -3.52 -3.19 -20.36
#